data_a0936d40f1839f92449f4be23be500b4
#
_entry.id   a0936d40f1839f92449f4be23be500b4
#
_cell.length_a   1.000
_cell.length_b   1.000
_cell.length_c   1.000
_cell.angle_alpha   90.00
_cell.angle_beta   90.00
_cell.angle_gamma   90.00
#
_symmetry.space_group_name_H-M   'P 1'
#
loop_
_entity.id
_entity.type
_entity.pdbx_description
1 polymer ?
#
loop_
_entity_poly.entity_id
_entity_poly.type
_entity_poly.pdbx_seq_one_letter_code
_entity_poly.pdbx_strand_id
1 'polypeptide(L)'
;SVGKDSAVMLHLARKAFYPAPPPFPLLHVDTTWKFKAMYELRDRMARESGMELLVYQNPEAKEKNINPFDHGPLHTDMWKTEGLKQALDKYGFDAAFGGARRDEEKSRAKERIFSFRAANHRWDPKSQRPELWSLYNARKNKGESIRVFPISNWTELDIWQYIHLENIPIVPLYFAAERPVVERDGLLIMVDDERFRLNPGEVPVQRSVRFRTLGCYPLSGAVESSAHSITEVIQETLLTTTSERQGRVIDKDAGGASMEKKKQEGYF
;
A
#
# COMPACT_ATOMS: atom_id res chain seq x y z
N SER A 1 -4.46 -2.76 1.90
CA SER A 1 -4.24 -1.55 1.08
C SER A 1 -5.37 -1.36 0.08
N VAL A 2 -5.64 -0.12 -0.31
CA VAL A 2 -6.66 0.24 -1.33
C VAL A 2 -6.00 1.08 -2.44
N GLY A 3 -4.70 0.90 -2.64
CA GLY A 3 -3.97 1.56 -3.72
C GLY A 3 -4.15 0.88 -5.07
N LYS A 4 -3.59 1.49 -6.13
CA LYS A 4 -3.64 0.99 -7.51
C LYS A 4 -3.17 -0.46 -7.64
N ASP A 5 -2.07 -0.80 -6.99
CA ASP A 5 -1.50 -2.16 -7.02
C ASP A 5 -2.46 -3.19 -6.39
N SER A 6 -3.13 -2.83 -5.29
CA SER A 6 -4.15 -3.70 -4.67
C SER A 6 -5.41 -3.83 -5.51
N ALA A 7 -5.80 -2.79 -6.24
CA ALA A 7 -6.93 -2.86 -7.18
C ALA A 7 -6.63 -3.82 -8.35
N VAL A 8 -5.41 -3.76 -8.89
CA VAL A 8 -4.93 -4.72 -9.90
C VAL A 8 -4.90 -6.14 -9.35
N MET A 9 -4.40 -6.33 -8.12
CA MET A 9 -4.36 -7.63 -7.46
C MET A 9 -5.75 -8.24 -7.29
N LEU A 10 -6.73 -7.45 -6.86
CA LEU A 10 -8.12 -7.90 -6.74
C LEU A 10 -8.70 -8.29 -8.10
N HIS A 11 -8.45 -7.49 -9.13
CA HIS A 11 -8.89 -7.80 -10.49
C HIS A 11 -8.28 -9.11 -11.00
N LEU A 12 -6.97 -9.30 -10.84
CA LEU A 12 -6.27 -10.54 -11.22
C LEU A 12 -6.81 -11.75 -10.47
N ALA A 13 -7.08 -11.63 -9.16
CA ALA A 13 -7.68 -12.69 -8.37
C ALA A 13 -9.06 -13.08 -8.91
N ARG A 14 -9.95 -12.10 -9.15
CA ARG A 14 -11.27 -12.35 -9.74
C ARG A 14 -11.18 -13.02 -11.11
N LYS A 15 -10.23 -12.58 -11.95
CA LYS A 15 -10.01 -13.16 -13.28
C LYS A 15 -9.50 -14.61 -13.19
N ALA A 16 -8.60 -14.90 -12.24
CA ALA A 16 -8.02 -16.23 -12.06
C ALA A 16 -9.03 -17.28 -11.56
N PHE A 17 -10.02 -16.87 -10.78
CA PHE A 17 -11.04 -17.77 -10.22
C PHE A 17 -12.38 -17.73 -10.97
N TYR A 18 -12.51 -16.90 -12.00
CA TYR A 18 -13.76 -16.79 -12.78
C TYR A 18 -14.25 -18.16 -13.26
N PRO A 19 -15.57 -18.50 -13.16
CA PRO A 19 -16.67 -17.61 -12.74
C PRO A 19 -16.94 -17.57 -11.21
N ALA A 20 -16.21 -18.36 -10.41
CA ALA A 20 -16.39 -18.34 -8.95
C ALA A 20 -15.67 -17.12 -8.32
N PRO A 21 -16.13 -16.64 -7.16
CA PRO A 21 -15.35 -15.69 -6.38
C PRO A 21 -14.05 -16.34 -5.87
N PRO A 22 -12.97 -15.56 -5.66
CA PRO A 22 -11.75 -16.07 -5.03
C PRO A 22 -12.04 -16.70 -3.65
N PRO A 23 -11.50 -17.90 -3.34
CA PRO A 23 -11.83 -18.65 -2.13
C PRO A 23 -11.05 -18.19 -0.88
N PHE A 24 -10.78 -16.88 -0.78
CA PHE A 24 -10.06 -16.27 0.34
C PHE A 24 -10.57 -14.86 0.59
N PRO A 25 -10.48 -14.34 1.84
CA PRO A 25 -10.98 -13.02 2.18
C PRO A 25 -10.05 -11.90 1.73
N LEU A 26 -10.58 -10.68 1.70
CA LEU A 26 -9.84 -9.44 1.64
C LEU A 26 -9.46 -9.01 3.05
N LEU A 27 -8.17 -8.80 3.33
CA LEU A 27 -7.71 -8.28 4.61
C LEU A 27 -7.35 -6.81 4.50
N HIS A 28 -8.02 -5.97 5.26
CA HIS A 28 -7.69 -4.56 5.44
C HIS A 28 -7.16 -4.30 6.86
N VAL A 29 -5.86 -4.03 6.96
CA VAL A 29 -5.26 -3.51 8.20
C VAL A 29 -5.53 -2.01 8.25
N ASP A 30 -6.50 -1.63 9.06
CA ASP A 30 -6.99 -0.27 9.14
C ASP A 30 -6.22 0.55 10.18
N THR A 31 -5.65 1.64 9.72
CA THR A 31 -4.90 2.58 10.57
C THR A 31 -5.76 3.73 11.07
N THR A 32 -7.06 3.75 10.74
CA THR A 32 -8.01 4.84 10.98
C THR A 32 -7.67 6.18 10.30
N TRP A 33 -6.52 6.26 9.64
CA TRP A 33 -5.98 7.47 8.99
C TRP A 33 -5.88 7.33 7.47
N LYS A 34 -6.80 6.61 6.83
CA LYS A 34 -6.90 6.57 5.37
C LYS A 34 -7.75 7.72 4.86
N PHE A 35 -7.52 8.12 3.60
CA PHE A 35 -8.40 9.06 2.92
C PHE A 35 -9.83 8.52 2.85
N LYS A 36 -10.84 9.38 2.97
CA LYS A 36 -12.26 9.01 2.88
C LYS A 36 -12.57 8.22 1.62
N ALA A 37 -12.08 8.68 0.47
CA ALA A 37 -12.25 8.00 -0.81
C ALA A 37 -11.67 6.58 -0.87
N MET A 38 -10.66 6.26 -0.04
CA MET A 38 -10.13 4.90 0.06
C MET A 38 -11.10 3.96 0.78
N TYR A 39 -11.75 4.41 1.82
CA TYR A 39 -12.77 3.62 2.53
C TYR A 39 -13.98 3.33 1.63
N GLU A 40 -14.44 4.32 0.89
CA GLU A 40 -15.56 4.19 -0.06
C GLU A 40 -15.25 3.16 -1.16
N LEU A 41 -14.07 3.25 -1.78
CA LEU A 41 -13.64 2.27 -2.78
C LEU A 41 -13.51 0.87 -2.18
N ARG A 42 -12.90 0.73 -0.99
CA ARG A 42 -12.75 -0.55 -0.29
C ARG A 42 -14.08 -1.26 -0.14
N ASP A 43 -15.06 -0.57 0.41
CA ASP A 43 -16.36 -1.15 0.73
C ASP A 43 -17.15 -1.49 -0.53
N ARG A 44 -17.05 -0.64 -1.56
CA ARG A 44 -17.63 -0.92 -2.88
C ARG A 44 -17.01 -2.16 -3.51
N MET A 45 -15.69 -2.22 -3.60
CA MET A 45 -14.98 -3.33 -4.24
C MET A 45 -15.16 -4.66 -3.50
N ALA A 46 -15.25 -4.65 -2.18
CA ALA A 46 -15.57 -5.84 -1.39
C ALA A 46 -16.94 -6.38 -1.75
N ARG A 47 -17.96 -5.54 -1.80
CA ARG A 47 -19.33 -5.94 -2.21
C ARG A 47 -19.37 -6.47 -3.65
N GLU A 48 -18.76 -5.76 -4.60
CA GLU A 48 -18.76 -6.12 -6.01
C GLU A 48 -17.97 -7.40 -6.31
N SER A 49 -16.97 -7.72 -5.50
CA SER A 49 -16.17 -8.94 -5.67
C SER A 49 -16.83 -10.19 -5.12
N GLY A 50 -17.83 -10.04 -4.25
CA GLY A 50 -18.43 -11.16 -3.51
C GLY A 50 -17.49 -11.80 -2.50
N MET A 51 -16.37 -11.15 -2.17
CA MET A 51 -15.39 -11.63 -1.19
C MET A 51 -15.68 -11.08 0.20
N GLU A 52 -15.40 -11.89 1.21
CA GLU A 52 -15.45 -11.42 2.61
C GLU A 52 -14.40 -10.34 2.85
N LEU A 53 -14.77 -9.25 3.52
CA LEU A 53 -13.86 -8.20 3.95
C LEU A 53 -13.56 -8.30 5.45
N LEU A 54 -12.34 -8.65 5.80
CA LEU A 54 -11.84 -8.63 7.16
C LEU A 54 -11.13 -7.29 7.42
N VAL A 55 -11.68 -6.49 8.33
CA VAL A 55 -11.06 -5.23 8.77
C VAL A 55 -10.42 -5.45 10.13
N TYR A 56 -9.13 -5.23 10.21
CA TYR A 56 -8.37 -5.39 11.44
C TYR A 56 -7.77 -4.06 11.90
N GLN A 57 -8.04 -3.68 13.14
CA GLN A 57 -7.42 -2.55 13.82
C GLN A 57 -6.58 -3.09 14.99
N ASN A 58 -5.35 -2.59 15.14
CA ASN A 58 -4.51 -2.95 16.28
C ASN A 58 -5.14 -2.42 17.59
N PRO A 59 -5.55 -3.30 18.53
CA PRO A 59 -6.23 -2.87 19.74
C PRO A 59 -5.35 -2.00 20.63
N GLU A 60 -4.06 -2.31 20.74
CA GLU A 60 -3.11 -1.55 21.55
C GLU A 60 -2.86 -0.15 20.98
N ALA A 61 -2.73 -0.03 19.66
CA ALA A 61 -2.58 1.27 19.01
C ALA A 61 -3.84 2.13 19.18
N LYS A 62 -5.02 1.49 19.21
CA LYS A 62 -6.29 2.16 19.46
C LYS A 62 -6.41 2.63 20.92
N GLU A 63 -6.10 1.78 21.88
CA GLU A 63 -6.14 2.10 23.32
C GLU A 63 -5.19 3.25 23.66
N LYS A 64 -3.98 3.23 23.12
CA LYS A 64 -2.97 4.27 23.29
C LYS A 64 -3.20 5.51 22.44
N ASN A 65 -4.28 5.58 21.66
CA ASN A 65 -4.61 6.68 20.73
C ASN A 65 -3.43 7.08 19.82
N ILE A 66 -2.71 6.08 19.29
CA ILE A 66 -1.54 6.30 18.44
C ILE A 66 -1.98 6.98 17.12
N ASN A 67 -1.46 8.18 16.88
CA ASN A 67 -1.81 9.00 15.72
C ASN A 67 -0.55 9.50 14.99
N PRO A 68 -0.64 9.93 13.72
CA PRO A 68 0.52 10.31 12.92
C PRO A 68 1.19 11.62 13.34
N PHE A 69 0.49 12.50 14.08
CA PHE A 69 1.02 13.81 14.47
C PHE A 69 1.91 13.73 15.72
N ASP A 70 1.48 12.96 16.73
CA ASP A 70 2.17 12.88 18.01
C ASP A 70 3.20 11.76 18.06
N HIS A 71 3.08 10.76 17.18
CA HIS A 71 3.82 9.50 17.30
C HIS A 71 4.70 9.17 16.09
N GLY A 72 4.66 9.97 15.01
CA GLY A 72 5.55 9.82 13.86
C GLY A 72 5.70 8.39 13.35
N PRO A 73 6.95 7.84 13.32
CA PRO A 73 7.22 6.47 12.84
C PRO A 73 6.49 5.38 13.64
N LEU A 74 6.32 5.57 14.97
CA LEU A 74 5.62 4.61 15.83
C LEU A 74 4.18 4.36 15.36
N HIS A 75 3.50 5.38 14.81
CA HIS A 75 2.18 5.20 14.21
C HIS A 75 2.20 4.13 13.11
N THR A 76 3.20 4.17 12.23
CA THR A 76 3.31 3.18 11.15
C THR A 76 3.64 1.79 11.69
N ASP A 77 4.53 1.70 12.65
CA ASP A 77 4.97 0.42 13.21
C ASP A 77 3.82 -0.27 13.94
N MET A 78 3.12 0.45 14.81
CA MET A 78 2.00 -0.11 15.58
C MET A 78 0.80 -0.46 14.70
N TRP A 79 0.34 0.46 13.86
CA TRP A 79 -0.87 0.25 13.08
C TRP A 79 -0.67 -0.67 11.88
N LYS A 80 0.47 -0.57 11.18
CA LYS A 80 0.70 -1.34 9.96
C LYS A 80 1.49 -2.61 10.23
N THR A 81 2.69 -2.51 10.83
CA THR A 81 3.57 -3.66 11.00
C THR A 81 3.02 -4.63 12.04
N GLU A 82 2.80 -4.16 13.26
CA GLU A 82 2.24 -5.00 14.32
C GLU A 82 0.79 -5.39 14.03
N GLY A 83 -0.03 -4.46 13.53
CA GLY A 83 -1.41 -4.75 13.14
C GLY A 83 -1.51 -5.84 12.08
N LEU A 84 -0.60 -5.89 11.10
CA LEU A 84 -0.56 -6.95 10.11
C LEU A 84 -0.21 -8.31 10.73
N LYS A 85 0.84 -8.36 11.57
CA LYS A 85 1.24 -9.59 12.25
C LYS A 85 0.10 -10.16 13.09
N GLN A 86 -0.50 -9.31 13.93
CA GLN A 86 -1.64 -9.67 14.76
C GLN A 86 -2.84 -10.20 13.94
N ALA A 87 -3.14 -9.56 12.81
CA ALA A 87 -4.21 -10.02 11.93
C ALA A 87 -3.92 -11.39 11.34
N LEU A 88 -2.70 -11.61 10.85
CA LEU A 88 -2.30 -12.90 10.26
C LEU A 88 -2.33 -14.04 11.29
N ASP A 89 -1.87 -13.77 12.51
CA ASP A 89 -1.90 -14.74 13.60
C ASP A 89 -3.34 -15.02 14.06
N LYS A 90 -4.15 -13.97 14.22
CA LYS A 90 -5.54 -14.08 14.63
C LYS A 90 -6.38 -14.94 13.69
N TYR A 91 -6.20 -14.74 12.39
CA TYR A 91 -6.97 -15.45 11.36
C TYR A 91 -6.28 -16.74 10.88
N GLY A 92 -5.06 -17.02 11.32
CA GLY A 92 -4.31 -18.22 10.98
C GLY A 92 -3.95 -18.34 9.49
N PHE A 93 -3.62 -17.22 8.83
CA PHE A 93 -3.29 -17.24 7.41
C PHE A 93 -1.90 -17.80 7.14
N ASP A 94 -1.83 -18.80 6.29
CA ASP A 94 -0.57 -19.39 5.79
C ASP A 94 0.11 -18.51 4.73
N ALA A 95 -0.68 -17.78 3.96
CA ALA A 95 -0.19 -16.90 2.89
C ALA A 95 -0.97 -15.59 2.85
N ALA A 96 -0.30 -14.52 2.43
CA ALA A 96 -0.93 -13.23 2.19
C ALA A 96 -0.44 -12.66 0.86
N PHE A 97 -1.37 -12.34 -0.04
CA PHE A 97 -1.08 -11.65 -1.29
C PHE A 97 -0.81 -10.17 -1.05
N GLY A 98 0.21 -9.63 -1.70
CA GLY A 98 0.58 -8.21 -1.63
C GLY A 98 0.95 -7.63 -2.99
N GLY A 99 0.66 -6.34 -3.16
CA GLY A 99 0.94 -5.60 -4.40
C GLY A 99 2.35 -5.01 -4.49
N ALA A 100 3.31 -5.54 -3.75
CA ALA A 100 4.69 -5.04 -3.79
C ALA A 100 5.36 -5.36 -5.13
N ARG A 101 6.10 -4.39 -5.66
CA ARG A 101 6.84 -4.49 -6.92
C ARG A 101 8.32 -4.18 -6.72
N ARG A 102 9.20 -4.84 -7.49
CA ARG A 102 10.64 -4.60 -7.44
C ARG A 102 11.02 -3.21 -7.95
N ASP A 103 10.24 -2.67 -8.86
CA ASP A 103 10.40 -1.33 -9.42
C ASP A 103 10.15 -0.22 -8.39
N GLU A 104 9.33 -0.49 -7.39
CA GLU A 104 8.89 0.49 -6.39
C GLU A 104 10.04 0.99 -5.51
N GLU A 105 10.99 0.09 -5.14
CA GLU A 105 12.08 0.41 -4.22
C GLU A 105 13.19 -0.64 -4.25
N LYS A 106 14.46 -0.18 -4.12
CA LYS A 106 15.67 -1.03 -4.22
C LYS A 106 15.66 -2.22 -3.26
N SER A 107 15.16 -2.06 -2.04
CA SER A 107 15.14 -3.15 -1.07
C SER A 107 14.20 -4.30 -1.50
N ARG A 108 13.19 -4.00 -2.32
CA ARG A 108 12.27 -4.99 -2.86
C ARG A 108 12.86 -5.83 -3.97
N ALA A 109 13.93 -5.39 -4.61
CA ALA A 109 14.64 -6.17 -5.62
C ALA A 109 15.20 -7.51 -5.07
N LYS A 110 15.44 -7.59 -3.77
CA LYS A 110 15.90 -8.79 -3.09
C LYS A 110 14.77 -9.77 -2.72
N GLU A 111 13.51 -9.34 -2.76
CA GLU A 111 12.38 -10.21 -2.44
C GLU A 111 12.05 -11.15 -3.60
N ARG A 112 11.59 -12.35 -3.24
CA ARG A 112 11.06 -13.32 -4.18
C ARG A 112 9.56 -13.09 -4.37
N ILE A 113 8.98 -13.66 -5.44
CA ILE A 113 7.53 -13.68 -5.64
C ILE A 113 6.88 -14.41 -4.47
N PHE A 114 7.46 -15.56 -4.04
CA PHE A 114 7.12 -16.25 -2.81
C PHE A 114 8.14 -15.88 -1.73
N SER A 115 7.80 -14.92 -0.89
CA SER A 115 8.68 -14.40 0.17
C SER A 115 8.36 -15.08 1.50
N PHE A 116 9.23 -15.98 1.93
CA PHE A 116 9.04 -16.77 3.16
C PHE A 116 9.31 -15.92 4.41
N ARG A 117 8.46 -16.12 5.40
CA ARG A 117 8.55 -15.48 6.71
C ARG A 117 8.66 -16.56 7.79
N ALA A 118 9.59 -16.37 8.71
CA ALA A 118 9.71 -17.21 9.90
C ALA A 118 8.47 -17.09 10.81
N ALA A 119 8.36 -17.94 11.84
CA ALA A 119 7.24 -17.94 12.79
C ALA A 119 6.99 -16.59 13.49
N ASN A 120 8.01 -15.74 13.61
CA ASN A 120 7.91 -14.39 14.12
C ASN A 120 7.71 -13.33 13.02
N HIS A 121 7.27 -13.73 11.83
CA HIS A 121 7.07 -12.93 10.62
C HIS A 121 8.34 -12.31 10.01
N ARG A 122 9.52 -12.56 10.55
CA ARG A 122 10.77 -11.98 10.03
C ARG A 122 11.12 -12.53 8.66
N TRP A 123 11.61 -11.64 7.82
CA TRP A 123 12.22 -12.01 6.55
C TRP A 123 13.74 -12.19 6.72
N ASP A 124 14.24 -13.31 6.22
CA ASP A 124 15.66 -13.60 6.15
C ASP A 124 16.03 -13.94 4.72
N PRO A 125 16.97 -13.20 4.07
CA PRO A 125 17.38 -13.47 2.70
C PRO A 125 18.02 -14.86 2.53
N LYS A 126 18.61 -15.43 3.58
CA LYS A 126 19.23 -16.75 3.54
C LYS A 126 18.22 -17.90 3.57
N SER A 127 17.03 -17.61 4.05
CA SER A 127 15.94 -18.61 4.18
C SER A 127 14.93 -18.55 3.03
N GLN A 128 15.26 -17.84 1.95
CA GLN A 128 14.42 -17.77 0.76
C GLN A 128 14.71 -18.92 -0.20
N ARG A 129 13.73 -19.26 -1.03
CA ARG A 129 13.83 -20.36 -2.00
C ARG A 129 14.10 -19.80 -3.39
N PRO A 130 14.92 -20.49 -4.21
CA PRO A 130 15.14 -20.10 -5.59
C PRO A 130 13.85 -20.24 -6.42
N GLU A 131 13.65 -19.34 -7.36
CA GLU A 131 12.53 -19.32 -8.31
C GLU A 131 13.05 -19.42 -9.75
N LEU A 132 13.87 -20.47 -10.01
CA LEU A 132 14.46 -20.70 -11.32
C LEU A 132 13.36 -21.09 -12.33
N TRP A 133 13.43 -20.51 -13.53
CA TRP A 133 12.47 -20.78 -14.62
C TRP A 133 11.00 -20.63 -14.22
N SER A 134 10.68 -19.68 -13.35
CA SER A 134 9.32 -19.44 -12.84
C SER A 134 8.68 -20.64 -12.12
N LEU A 135 9.50 -21.53 -11.58
CA LEU A 135 9.05 -22.61 -10.74
C LEU A 135 8.89 -22.12 -9.30
N TYR A 136 7.67 -22.18 -8.81
CA TYR A 136 7.32 -21.70 -7.47
C TYR A 136 7.13 -22.86 -6.50
N ASN A 137 7.71 -22.75 -5.31
CA ASN A 137 7.56 -23.73 -4.24
C ASN A 137 6.88 -23.06 -3.05
N ALA A 138 5.63 -23.38 -2.81
CA ALA A 138 4.83 -22.86 -1.70
C ALA A 138 4.91 -23.75 -0.43
N ARG A 139 5.75 -24.81 -0.40
CA ARG A 139 5.88 -25.64 0.79
C ARG A 139 6.53 -24.86 1.92
N LYS A 140 5.82 -24.73 3.03
CA LYS A 140 6.28 -24.05 4.25
C LYS A 140 6.46 -25.03 5.41
N ASN A 141 7.29 -24.65 6.39
CA ASN A 141 7.38 -25.36 7.65
C ASN A 141 6.27 -24.90 8.62
N LYS A 142 6.08 -25.66 9.69
CA LYS A 142 5.14 -25.28 10.75
C LYS A 142 5.54 -23.93 11.36
N GLY A 143 4.58 -23.01 11.44
CA GLY A 143 4.77 -21.65 11.94
C GLY A 143 5.30 -20.63 10.92
N GLU A 144 5.82 -21.07 9.77
CA GLU A 144 6.18 -20.14 8.68
C GLU A 144 4.92 -19.62 7.96
N SER A 145 5.04 -18.46 7.33
CA SER A 145 4.04 -17.90 6.42
C SER A 145 4.70 -17.40 5.14
N ILE A 146 3.90 -17.16 4.12
CA ILE A 146 4.39 -16.69 2.82
C ILE A 146 3.73 -15.36 2.47
N ARG A 147 4.52 -14.36 2.04
CA ARG A 147 4.01 -13.20 1.31
C ARG A 147 4.14 -13.50 -0.17
N VAL A 148 3.05 -13.37 -0.92
CA VAL A 148 3.03 -13.67 -2.35
C VAL A 148 2.84 -12.36 -3.12
N PHE A 149 3.76 -12.07 -4.04
CA PHE A 149 3.80 -10.84 -4.82
C PHE A 149 3.63 -11.11 -6.32
N PRO A 150 2.42 -11.40 -6.80
CA PRO A 150 2.17 -11.79 -8.20
C PRO A 150 2.61 -10.76 -9.22
N ILE A 151 2.54 -9.47 -8.88
CA ILE A 151 2.94 -8.37 -9.76
C ILE A 151 4.37 -7.85 -9.48
N SER A 152 5.20 -8.64 -8.81
CA SER A 152 6.56 -8.25 -8.38
C SER A 152 7.43 -7.72 -9.52
N ASN A 153 7.28 -8.24 -10.73
CA ASN A 153 8.07 -7.86 -11.91
C ASN A 153 7.45 -6.72 -12.73
N TRP A 154 6.29 -6.21 -12.34
CA TRP A 154 5.61 -5.14 -13.05
C TRP A 154 6.20 -3.77 -12.67
N THR A 155 6.32 -2.88 -13.65
CA THR A 155 6.66 -1.47 -13.44
C THR A 155 5.44 -0.65 -13.02
N GLU A 156 5.63 0.59 -12.58
CA GLU A 156 4.52 1.52 -12.35
C GLU A 156 3.72 1.74 -13.64
N LEU A 157 4.41 1.81 -14.78
CA LEU A 157 3.77 1.97 -16.08
C LEU A 157 2.90 0.77 -16.45
N ASP A 158 3.36 -0.47 -16.22
CA ASP A 158 2.56 -1.68 -16.46
C ASP A 158 1.26 -1.67 -15.64
N ILE A 159 1.32 -1.22 -14.38
CA ILE A 159 0.14 -1.07 -13.54
C ILE A 159 -0.86 -0.10 -14.16
N TRP A 160 -0.41 1.08 -14.58
CA TRP A 160 -1.30 2.08 -15.19
C TRP A 160 -1.89 1.63 -16.51
N GLN A 161 -1.10 1.01 -17.38
CA GLN A 161 -1.54 0.46 -18.64
C GLN A 161 -2.58 -0.66 -18.44
N TYR A 162 -2.37 -1.53 -17.47
CA TYR A 162 -3.30 -2.60 -17.14
C TYR A 162 -4.62 -2.08 -16.56
N ILE A 163 -4.55 -1.08 -15.67
CA ILE A 163 -5.75 -0.39 -15.14
C ILE A 163 -6.55 0.22 -16.28
N HIS A 164 -5.88 0.86 -17.25
CA HIS A 164 -6.52 1.44 -18.41
C HIS A 164 -7.18 0.39 -19.33
N LEU A 165 -6.44 -0.66 -19.64
CA LEU A 165 -6.89 -1.73 -20.53
C LEU A 165 -8.12 -2.48 -19.97
N GLU A 166 -8.12 -2.79 -18.69
CA GLU A 166 -9.16 -3.59 -18.03
C GLU A 166 -10.23 -2.73 -17.34
N ASN A 167 -10.14 -1.38 -17.46
CA ASN A 167 -11.04 -0.42 -16.82
C ASN A 167 -11.21 -0.67 -15.30
N ILE A 168 -10.10 -0.90 -14.60
CA ILE A 168 -10.10 -1.23 -13.18
C ILE A 168 -10.48 0.00 -12.34
N PRO A 169 -11.49 -0.08 -11.47
CA PRO A 169 -11.84 1.01 -10.57
C PRO A 169 -10.70 1.31 -9.59
N ILE A 170 -10.34 2.58 -9.49
CA ILE A 170 -9.30 3.08 -8.57
C ILE A 170 -9.81 4.30 -7.78
N VAL A 171 -9.05 4.66 -6.75
CA VAL A 171 -9.36 5.84 -5.94
C VAL A 171 -9.18 7.11 -6.78
N PRO A 172 -10.16 8.06 -6.78
CA PRO A 172 -10.08 9.30 -7.56
C PRO A 172 -8.87 10.20 -7.21
N LEU A 173 -8.23 9.97 -6.09
CA LEU A 173 -7.03 10.69 -5.65
C LEU A 173 -5.82 10.52 -6.58
N TYR A 174 -5.84 9.52 -7.45
CA TYR A 174 -4.81 9.35 -8.47
C TYR A 174 -4.91 10.31 -9.65
N PHE A 175 -6.04 11.00 -9.79
CA PHE A 175 -6.27 12.02 -10.81
C PHE A 175 -6.16 13.43 -10.22
N ALA A 176 -5.67 14.37 -11.02
CA ALA A 176 -5.57 15.77 -10.62
C ALA A 176 -6.95 16.34 -10.32
N ALA A 177 -7.04 17.09 -9.24
CA ALA A 177 -8.20 17.91 -8.88
C ALA A 177 -7.78 19.02 -7.92
N GLU A 178 -8.58 20.06 -7.84
CA GLU A 178 -8.43 21.11 -6.82
C GLU A 178 -8.65 20.50 -5.43
N ARG A 179 -7.63 20.59 -4.57
CA ARG A 179 -7.67 20.05 -3.21
C ARG A 179 -7.02 21.02 -2.21
N PRO A 180 -7.55 21.09 -0.98
CA PRO A 180 -6.92 21.87 0.07
C PRO A 180 -5.64 21.17 0.53
N VAL A 181 -4.51 21.83 0.36
CA VAL A 181 -3.19 21.32 0.76
C VAL A 181 -2.45 22.35 1.61
N VAL A 182 -1.57 21.83 2.45
CA VAL A 182 -0.52 22.61 3.14
C VAL A 182 0.84 22.11 2.69
N GLU A 183 1.83 22.99 2.71
CA GLU A 183 3.21 22.62 2.36
C GLU A 183 4.03 22.41 3.64
N ARG A 184 4.60 21.20 3.78
CA ARG A 184 5.48 20.83 4.90
C ARG A 184 6.70 20.11 4.36
N ASP A 185 7.88 20.59 4.67
CA ASP A 185 9.17 20.02 4.24
C ASP A 185 9.25 19.76 2.73
N GLY A 186 8.67 20.66 1.93
CA GLY A 186 8.61 20.55 0.47
C GLY A 186 7.66 19.46 -0.03
N LEU A 187 6.71 19.01 0.77
CA LEU A 187 5.64 18.10 0.39
C LEU A 187 4.27 18.78 0.51
N LEU A 188 3.42 18.53 -0.47
CA LEU A 188 2.03 18.98 -0.43
C LEU A 188 1.19 17.93 0.31
N ILE A 189 0.70 18.28 1.49
CA ILE A 189 -0.11 17.38 2.33
C ILE A 189 -1.56 17.82 2.24
N MET A 190 -2.43 16.93 1.79
CA MET A 190 -3.86 17.20 1.67
C MET A 190 -4.54 17.19 3.04
N VAL A 191 -5.40 18.17 3.27
CA VAL A 191 -6.30 18.25 4.43
C VAL A 191 -7.58 17.51 4.07
N ASP A 192 -7.73 16.27 4.53
CA ASP A 192 -8.84 15.36 4.14
C ASP A 192 -10.03 15.44 5.10
N ASP A 193 -9.77 15.68 6.39
CA ASP A 193 -10.82 15.78 7.42
C ASP A 193 -10.42 16.72 8.58
N GLU A 194 -11.35 16.90 9.51
CA GLU A 194 -11.24 17.78 10.68
C GLU A 194 -10.17 17.35 11.71
N ARG A 195 -9.68 16.12 11.65
CA ARG A 195 -8.61 15.63 12.54
C ARG A 195 -7.24 16.13 12.12
N PHE A 196 -7.14 16.74 10.93
CA PHE A 196 -5.87 17.31 10.47
C PHE A 196 -5.47 18.49 11.35
N ARG A 197 -4.26 18.44 11.88
CA ARG A 197 -3.73 19.50 12.74
C ARG A 197 -2.89 20.48 11.92
N LEU A 198 -3.39 21.71 11.82
CA LEU A 198 -2.66 22.82 11.21
C LEU A 198 -1.63 23.38 12.19
N ASN A 199 -0.47 23.76 11.69
CA ASN A 199 0.52 24.50 12.48
C ASN A 199 0.06 25.96 12.67
N PRO A 200 0.55 26.70 13.69
CA PRO A 200 0.26 28.11 13.86
C PRO A 200 0.56 28.92 12.59
N GLY A 201 -0.44 29.64 12.08
CA GLY A 201 -0.33 30.44 10.86
C GLY A 201 -0.43 29.67 9.54
N GLU A 202 -0.58 28.36 9.57
CA GLU A 202 -0.74 27.53 8.37
C GLU A 202 -2.19 27.62 7.86
N VAL A 203 -2.36 27.93 6.60
CA VAL A 203 -3.67 28.02 5.94
C VAL A 203 -3.68 27.09 4.72
N PRO A 204 -4.65 26.17 4.62
CA PRO A 204 -4.78 25.32 3.45
C PRO A 204 -5.05 26.13 2.19
N VAL A 205 -4.34 25.83 1.11
CA VAL A 205 -4.48 26.47 -0.19
C VAL A 205 -5.01 25.46 -1.20
N GLN A 206 -5.94 25.87 -2.05
CA GLN A 206 -6.43 25.04 -3.15
C GLN A 206 -5.35 24.94 -4.23
N ARG A 207 -4.98 23.70 -4.57
CA ARG A 207 -4.04 23.40 -5.65
C ARG A 207 -4.50 22.21 -6.46
N SER A 208 -4.23 22.22 -7.76
CA SER A 208 -4.46 21.06 -8.62
C SER A 208 -3.40 20.02 -8.36
N VAL A 209 -3.77 18.97 -7.62
CA VAL A 209 -2.85 17.92 -7.18
C VAL A 209 -3.42 16.52 -7.37
N ARG A 210 -2.52 15.54 -7.54
CA ARG A 210 -2.81 14.12 -7.50
C ARG A 210 -1.83 13.37 -6.62
N PHE A 211 -2.14 12.12 -6.32
CA PHE A 211 -1.24 11.23 -5.59
C PHE A 211 -0.64 10.19 -6.53
N ARG A 212 0.63 9.86 -6.36
CA ARG A 212 1.29 8.71 -7.02
C ARG A 212 1.17 7.45 -6.17
N THR A 213 1.19 7.60 -4.84
CA THR A 213 0.99 6.52 -3.88
C THR A 213 0.04 6.96 -2.78
N LEU A 214 -0.75 6.03 -2.26
CA LEU A 214 -1.70 6.28 -1.18
C LEU A 214 -1.31 5.53 0.09
N GLY A 215 -1.27 6.25 1.20
CA GLY A 215 -0.97 5.74 2.53
C GLY A 215 -1.95 6.22 3.59
N CYS A 216 -1.45 6.61 4.75
CA CYS A 216 -2.19 7.43 5.71
C CYS A 216 -2.16 8.88 5.21
N TYR A 217 -3.30 9.59 5.25
CA TYR A 217 -3.39 10.86 4.56
C TYR A 217 -2.41 11.93 5.06
N PRO A 218 -2.11 12.05 6.37
CA PRO A 218 -1.12 13.05 6.81
C PRO A 218 0.34 12.70 6.47
N LEU A 219 0.59 11.45 6.03
CA LEU A 219 1.92 10.92 5.70
C LEU A 219 2.10 10.67 4.20
N SER A 220 1.14 11.09 3.39
CA SER A 220 1.15 10.93 1.93
C SER A 220 1.23 12.29 1.27
N GLY A 221 2.35 12.59 0.62
CA GLY A 221 2.51 13.79 -0.19
C GLY A 221 1.81 13.66 -1.53
N ALA A 222 1.16 14.75 -1.95
CA ALA A 222 0.64 14.93 -3.29
C ALA A 222 1.69 15.59 -4.18
N VAL A 223 1.47 15.54 -5.49
CA VAL A 223 2.24 16.26 -6.52
C VAL A 223 1.32 17.18 -7.31
N GLU A 224 1.80 18.35 -7.68
CA GLU A 224 1.08 19.21 -8.62
C GLU A 224 0.98 18.51 -9.97
N SER A 225 -0.19 18.52 -10.55
CA SER A 225 -0.47 17.85 -11.80
C SER A 225 -1.72 18.42 -12.47
N SER A 226 -1.78 18.27 -13.79
CA SER A 226 -2.95 18.52 -14.61
C SER A 226 -3.56 17.24 -15.18
N ALA A 227 -3.08 16.07 -14.80
CA ALA A 227 -3.56 14.77 -15.31
C ALA A 227 -4.90 14.38 -14.66
N HIS A 228 -6.01 14.66 -15.35
CA HIS A 228 -7.38 14.37 -14.91
C HIS A 228 -7.90 13.02 -15.38
N SER A 229 -7.18 12.36 -16.27
CA SER A 229 -7.55 11.06 -16.87
C SER A 229 -6.42 10.04 -16.74
N ILE A 230 -6.75 8.76 -16.89
CA ILE A 230 -5.76 7.69 -16.85
C ILE A 230 -4.73 7.81 -17.98
N THR A 231 -5.14 8.26 -19.15
CA THR A 231 -4.24 8.49 -20.29
C THR A 231 -3.20 9.55 -19.97
N GLU A 232 -3.62 10.66 -19.36
CA GLU A 232 -2.70 11.72 -18.93
C GLU A 232 -1.77 11.27 -17.81
N VAL A 233 -2.27 10.47 -16.85
CA VAL A 233 -1.42 9.85 -15.81
C VAL A 233 -0.36 8.93 -16.43
N ILE A 234 -0.72 8.16 -17.46
CA ILE A 234 0.24 7.32 -18.21
C ILE A 234 1.30 8.19 -18.89
N GLN A 235 0.90 9.28 -19.55
CA GLN A 235 1.82 10.22 -20.19
C GLN A 235 2.79 10.86 -19.17
N GLU A 236 2.31 11.33 -18.03
CA GLU A 236 3.17 11.82 -16.96
C GLU A 236 4.12 10.75 -16.44
N THR A 237 3.65 9.50 -16.29
CA THR A 237 4.48 8.40 -15.81
C THR A 237 5.62 8.08 -16.78
N LEU A 238 5.37 8.13 -18.08
CA LEU A 238 6.40 7.94 -19.12
C LEU A 238 7.52 9.00 -19.06
N LEU A 239 7.19 10.21 -18.66
CA LEU A 239 8.15 11.32 -18.54
C LEU A 239 8.85 11.38 -17.18
N THR A 240 8.41 10.61 -16.22
CA THR A 240 8.91 10.65 -14.85
C THR A 240 10.16 9.81 -14.69
N THR A 241 11.22 10.41 -14.12
CA THR A 241 12.50 9.75 -13.80
C THR A 241 12.63 9.38 -12.30
N THR A 242 11.69 9.81 -11.48
CA THR A 242 11.70 9.63 -10.02
C THR A 242 10.79 8.50 -9.57
N SER A 243 11.19 7.79 -8.51
CA SER A 243 10.35 6.74 -7.91
C SER A 243 9.02 7.31 -7.42
N GLU A 244 7.96 6.52 -7.54
CA GLU A 244 6.62 6.85 -7.03
C GLU A 244 6.58 7.08 -5.51
N ARG A 245 7.55 6.54 -4.76
CA ARG A 245 7.64 6.66 -3.31
C ARG A 245 8.25 7.98 -2.82
N GLN A 246 8.83 8.78 -3.70
CA GLN A 246 9.52 10.02 -3.32
C GLN A 246 8.62 11.03 -2.58
N GLY A 247 7.30 10.95 -2.75
CA GLY A 247 6.31 11.79 -2.04
C GLY A 247 5.91 11.30 -0.64
N ARG A 248 6.55 10.25 -0.09
CA ARG A 248 6.18 9.73 1.24
C ARG A 248 7.00 10.40 2.34
N VAL A 249 6.33 11.03 3.30
CA VAL A 249 6.96 11.64 4.48
C VAL A 249 7.84 10.62 5.22
N ILE A 250 7.34 9.41 5.39
CA ILE A 250 8.02 8.36 6.15
C ILE A 250 9.34 7.86 5.53
N ASP A 251 9.54 8.08 4.24
CA ASP A 251 10.75 7.65 3.55
C ASP A 251 11.86 8.72 3.65
N LYS A 252 11.54 9.95 4.09
CA LYS A 252 12.52 11.03 4.35
C LYS A 252 13.21 10.87 5.70
N ASP A 253 12.50 10.35 6.70
CA ASP A 253 13.00 10.22 8.09
C ASP A 253 13.96 9.04 8.29
N ALA A 254 14.03 8.14 7.32
CA ALA A 254 14.81 6.92 7.42
C ALA A 254 15.75 6.80 6.22
N GLY A 255 17.04 7.02 6.44
CA GLY A 255 18.04 6.75 5.41
C GLY A 255 17.80 5.40 4.74
N GLY A 256 18.26 5.20 3.50
CA GLY A 256 17.91 4.11 2.57
C GLY A 256 17.92 2.64 3.05
N ALA A 257 18.11 2.39 4.35
CA ALA A 257 18.01 1.08 5.01
C ALA A 257 16.63 0.81 5.67
N SER A 258 15.73 1.78 5.68
CA SER A 258 14.50 1.73 6.48
C SER A 258 13.55 0.61 6.06
N MET A 259 13.35 0.37 4.78
CA MET A 259 12.46 -0.70 4.30
C MET A 259 13.06 -2.09 4.49
N GLU A 260 14.37 -2.25 4.39
CA GLU A 260 15.03 -3.53 4.68
C GLU A 260 14.89 -3.88 6.16
N LYS A 261 15.05 -2.92 7.05
CA LYS A 261 14.79 -3.08 8.48
C LYS A 261 13.33 -3.44 8.76
N LYS A 262 12.37 -2.76 8.14
CA LYS A 262 10.94 -3.06 8.28
C LYS A 262 10.56 -4.47 7.82
N LYS A 263 11.19 -4.98 6.75
CA LYS A 263 11.00 -6.38 6.32
C LYS A 263 11.52 -7.37 7.37
N GLN A 264 12.70 -7.08 7.96
CA GLN A 264 13.22 -7.89 9.06
C GLN A 264 12.30 -7.86 10.27
N GLU A 265 11.56 -6.78 10.49
CA GLU A 265 10.56 -6.63 11.55
C GLU A 265 9.20 -7.27 11.21
N GLY A 266 9.01 -7.78 10.00
CA GLY A 266 7.80 -8.49 9.57
C GLY A 266 6.81 -7.67 8.73
N TYR A 267 7.19 -6.47 8.29
CA TYR A 267 6.39 -5.69 7.34
C TYR A 267 6.34 -6.34 5.95
N PHE A 268 5.30 -5.97 5.17
CA PHE A 268 5.18 -6.34 3.76
C PHE A 268 6.32 -5.81 2.93
#